data_4c3aa6104c654768e48acd39afc3531e
#
_entry.id   4c3aa6104c654768e48acd39afc3531e
#
_cell.length_a   1.000
_cell.length_b   1.000
_cell.length_c   1.000
_cell.angle_alpha   90.00
_cell.angle_beta   90.00
_cell.angle_gamma   90.00
#
_symmetry.space_group_name_H-M   'P 1'
#
loop_
_entity.id
_entity.type
_entity.pdbx_description
1 polymer ?
#
loop_
_entity_poly.entity_id
_entity_poly.type
_entity_poly.pdbx_seq_one_letter_code
_entity_poly.pdbx_strand_id
1 'polypeptide(L)'
;MLQSTPDFTIVKIREGVEAELPHFDQRRYENERNERPMGERYLHNQHIKAVIIDVRDPNSNLQPVRGEHSRPPIVISRTHPELMRRLFEQEVPEIYEGTVQIKSIAREPGQRSKVAVHSLDDRLDPVGACVGPKGSRVRAVVGELRGERVDVILWDADPAVYVANALSPAKVTRVLIDEEKAYAGVIVPDDQLSLA
;
A
#
# COMPACT_ATOMS: atom_id res chain seq x y z
N MET A 1 -11.82 16.76 4.45
CA MET A 1 -11.40 17.35 3.16
C MET A 1 -11.92 18.76 3.07
N LEU A 2 -11.11 19.74 2.70
CA LEU A 2 -11.45 21.15 2.64
C LEU A 2 -11.61 21.65 1.20
N GLN A 3 -10.65 21.38 0.33
CA GLN A 3 -10.63 21.84 -1.05
C GLN A 3 -9.99 20.79 -1.94
N SER A 4 -10.44 20.64 -3.17
CA SER A 4 -9.80 19.81 -4.19
C SER A 4 -9.59 20.62 -5.47
N THR A 5 -8.37 20.57 -5.97
CA THR A 5 -7.95 21.11 -7.27
C THR A 5 -7.61 19.94 -8.20
N PRO A 6 -7.31 20.18 -9.48
CA PRO A 6 -6.80 19.11 -10.35
C PRO A 6 -5.49 18.48 -9.84
N ASP A 7 -4.64 19.28 -9.18
CA ASP A 7 -3.28 18.89 -8.80
C ASP A 7 -3.18 18.31 -7.39
N PHE A 8 -4.08 18.68 -6.47
CA PHE A 8 -4.04 18.20 -5.08
C PHE A 8 -5.38 18.36 -4.36
N THR A 9 -5.53 17.63 -3.26
CA THR A 9 -6.64 17.81 -2.30
C THR A 9 -6.07 18.30 -0.96
N ILE A 10 -6.66 19.37 -0.40
CA ILE A 10 -6.35 19.83 0.95
C ILE A 10 -7.21 19.06 1.95
N VAL A 11 -6.54 18.47 2.94
CA VAL A 11 -7.15 17.70 4.01
C VAL A 11 -6.84 18.34 5.34
N LYS A 12 -7.88 18.54 6.17
CA LYS A 12 -7.71 19.00 7.56
C LYS A 12 -7.33 17.80 8.42
N ILE A 13 -6.17 17.85 9.07
CA ILE A 13 -5.72 16.82 10.02
C ILE A 13 -6.32 17.12 11.40
N ARG A 14 -6.20 18.37 11.83
CA ARG A 14 -6.77 18.91 13.07
C ARG A 14 -7.02 20.40 12.91
N GLU A 15 -7.56 21.04 13.94
CA GLU A 15 -7.78 22.49 13.89
C GLU A 15 -6.48 23.26 13.63
N GLY A 16 -6.49 24.11 12.60
CA GLY A 16 -5.34 24.90 12.17
C GLY A 16 -4.22 24.12 11.47
N VAL A 17 -4.38 22.80 11.25
CA VAL A 17 -3.35 21.97 10.58
C VAL A 17 -3.94 21.31 9.34
N GLU A 18 -3.38 21.67 8.21
CA GLU A 18 -3.75 21.14 6.89
C GLU A 18 -2.62 20.34 6.27
N ALA A 19 -3.00 19.39 5.42
CA ALA A 19 -2.09 18.58 4.62
C ALA A 19 -2.53 18.56 3.17
N GLU A 20 -1.57 18.35 2.29
CA GLU A 20 -1.75 18.16 0.86
C GLU A 20 -1.72 16.67 0.52
N LEU A 21 -2.72 16.23 -0.23
CA LEU A 21 -2.72 14.94 -0.92
C LEU A 21 -2.50 15.22 -2.41
N PRO A 22 -1.29 15.02 -2.95
CA PRO A 22 -0.98 15.30 -4.35
C PRO A 22 -1.77 14.39 -5.29
N HIS A 23 -2.22 14.97 -6.39
CA HIS A 23 -2.78 14.25 -7.53
C HIS A 23 -1.78 14.31 -8.67
N PHE A 24 -1.62 13.21 -9.38
CA PHE A 24 -0.76 13.17 -10.54
C PHE A 24 -1.45 13.79 -11.75
N ASP A 25 -0.83 14.81 -12.34
CA ASP A 25 -1.07 15.16 -13.74
C ASP A 25 0.20 14.85 -14.54
N GLN A 26 0.17 13.76 -15.31
CA GLN A 26 1.27 13.31 -16.19
C GLN A 26 1.82 14.40 -17.14
N ARG A 27 1.08 15.49 -17.32
CA ARG A 27 1.40 16.52 -18.30
C ARG A 27 2.28 17.65 -17.76
N ARG A 28 2.41 17.77 -16.43
CA ARG A 28 3.06 18.94 -15.80
C ARG A 28 4.38 18.67 -15.09
N TYR A 29 4.57 17.47 -14.49
CA TYR A 29 5.74 17.23 -13.64
C TYR A 29 6.21 15.77 -13.77
N GLU A 30 7.35 15.56 -14.43
CA GLU A 30 7.95 14.23 -14.62
C GLU A 30 8.40 13.55 -13.32
N ASN A 31 8.49 14.28 -12.21
CA ASN A 31 9.06 13.81 -10.93
C ASN A 31 8.09 13.77 -9.75
N GLU A 32 6.83 14.22 -9.88
CA GLU A 32 5.87 14.16 -8.78
C GLU A 32 5.08 12.84 -8.82
N ARG A 33 5.08 12.13 -7.68
CA ARG A 33 4.34 10.88 -7.52
C ARG A 33 2.86 11.17 -7.30
N ASN A 34 2.01 10.35 -7.91
CA ASN A 34 0.58 10.36 -7.61
C ASN A 34 0.35 9.70 -6.24
N GLU A 35 -0.06 10.48 -5.26
CA GLU A 35 -0.32 10.01 -3.90
C GLU A 35 -1.81 9.67 -3.66
N ARG A 36 -2.63 9.81 -4.69
CA ARG A 36 -4.04 9.39 -4.71
C ARG A 36 -4.22 8.16 -5.61
N PRO A 37 -4.78 7.03 -5.09
CA PRO A 37 -5.08 5.86 -5.91
C PRO A 37 -6.00 6.21 -7.08
N MET A 38 -5.78 5.56 -8.22
CA MET A 38 -6.60 5.75 -9.41
C MET A 38 -8.07 5.46 -9.10
N GLY A 39 -8.95 6.37 -9.51
CA GLY A 39 -10.41 6.23 -9.27
C GLY A 39 -10.89 6.70 -7.90
N GLU A 40 -10.03 6.94 -6.92
CA GLU A 40 -10.49 7.51 -5.65
C GLU A 40 -10.96 8.96 -5.82
N ARG A 41 -12.15 9.22 -5.31
CA ARG A 41 -12.73 10.57 -5.20
C ARG A 41 -13.16 10.82 -3.78
N TYR A 42 -13.01 12.06 -3.31
CA TYR A 42 -13.32 12.43 -1.94
C TYR A 42 -14.44 13.47 -1.92
N LEU A 43 -15.42 13.24 -1.06
CA LEU A 43 -16.50 14.18 -0.82
C LEU A 43 -16.11 15.19 0.26
N HIS A 44 -16.74 16.35 0.24
CA HIS A 44 -16.59 17.34 1.31
C HIS A 44 -16.97 16.71 2.66
N ASN A 45 -16.20 17.02 3.70
CA ASN A 45 -16.33 16.44 5.06
C ASN A 45 -16.14 14.94 5.17
N GLN A 46 -15.64 14.26 4.13
CA GLN A 46 -15.30 12.86 4.22
C GLN A 46 -14.00 12.65 5.01
N HIS A 47 -14.00 11.64 5.91
CA HIS A 47 -12.80 11.19 6.59
C HIS A 47 -12.07 10.18 5.72
N ILE A 48 -10.75 10.28 5.69
CA ILE A 48 -9.86 9.33 5.02
C ILE A 48 -8.66 9.03 5.91
N LYS A 49 -8.17 7.81 5.89
CA LYS A 49 -6.87 7.46 6.47
C LYS A 49 -5.78 7.67 5.43
N ALA A 50 -4.69 8.27 5.82
CA ALA A 50 -3.52 8.50 4.97
C ALA A 50 -2.25 8.45 5.81
N VAL A 51 -1.12 8.26 5.18
CA VAL A 51 0.19 8.32 5.83
C VAL A 51 0.87 9.65 5.49
N ILE A 52 1.53 10.25 6.48
CA ILE A 52 2.39 11.43 6.24
C ILE A 52 3.69 10.90 5.63
N ILE A 53 4.03 11.41 4.44
CA ILE A 53 5.22 10.99 3.70
C ILE A 53 6.31 12.06 3.68
N ASP A 54 5.93 13.33 3.88
CA ASP A 54 6.88 14.44 3.91
C ASP A 54 6.33 15.60 4.75
N VAL A 55 7.25 16.39 5.31
CA VAL A 55 6.95 17.67 5.96
C VAL A 55 7.94 18.70 5.41
N ARG A 56 7.47 19.52 4.47
CA ARG A 56 8.26 20.54 3.80
C ARG A 56 8.69 21.61 4.79
N ASP A 57 9.95 22.05 4.69
CA ASP A 57 10.44 23.21 5.45
C ASP A 57 9.73 24.49 4.92
N PRO A 58 9.00 25.22 5.77
CA PRO A 58 8.35 26.48 5.37
C PRO A 58 9.35 27.55 4.90
N ASN A 59 10.63 27.43 5.26
CA ASN A 59 11.70 28.34 4.85
C ASN A 59 12.47 27.86 3.59
N SER A 60 12.12 26.71 3.03
CA SER A 60 12.70 26.28 1.77
C SER A 60 12.37 27.30 0.66
N ASN A 61 13.39 27.73 -0.10
CA ASN A 61 13.28 28.75 -1.16
C ASN A 61 12.42 28.33 -2.38
N LEU A 62 11.56 27.34 -2.25
CA LEU A 62 10.51 27.03 -3.20
C LEU A 62 9.39 28.06 -3.05
N GLN A 63 9.65 29.25 -3.61
CA GLN A 63 8.63 30.31 -3.68
C GLN A 63 7.44 29.79 -4.47
N PRO A 64 6.21 29.92 -3.95
CA PRO A 64 5.03 29.63 -4.74
C PRO A 64 5.07 30.46 -6.01
N VAL A 65 4.91 29.83 -7.15
CA VAL A 65 4.76 30.54 -8.43
C VAL A 65 3.57 31.50 -8.29
N ARG A 66 3.74 32.74 -8.71
CA ARG A 66 2.69 33.79 -8.60
C ARG A 66 1.36 33.25 -9.11
N GLY A 67 0.37 33.14 -8.20
CA GLY A 67 -0.97 32.64 -8.50
C GLY A 67 -1.27 31.22 -8.01
N GLU A 68 -0.31 30.49 -7.45
CA GLU A 68 -0.58 29.23 -6.75
C GLU A 68 -1.04 29.51 -5.32
N HIS A 69 -2.12 28.81 -4.92
CA HIS A 69 -2.50 28.77 -3.51
C HIS A 69 -1.34 28.20 -2.70
N SER A 70 -1.04 28.81 -1.54
CA SER A 70 -0.01 28.32 -0.63
C SER A 70 -0.30 26.84 -0.30
N ARG A 71 0.59 25.94 -0.74
CA ARG A 71 0.45 24.51 -0.46
C ARG A 71 0.74 24.23 1.00
N PRO A 72 -0.04 23.39 1.68
CA PRO A 72 0.27 22.96 3.04
C PRO A 72 1.65 22.30 3.12
N PRO A 73 2.40 22.48 4.24
CA PRO A 73 3.73 21.90 4.38
C PRO A 73 3.71 20.37 4.55
N ILE A 74 2.62 19.82 5.08
CA ILE A 74 2.48 18.38 5.31
C ILE A 74 1.98 17.71 4.04
N VAL A 75 2.72 16.71 3.57
CA VAL A 75 2.34 15.88 2.42
C VAL A 75 1.87 14.51 2.90
N ILE A 76 0.71 14.11 2.46
CA ILE A 76 0.13 12.81 2.79
C ILE A 76 -0.05 11.96 1.55
N SER A 77 -0.07 10.64 1.75
CA SER A 77 -0.22 9.65 0.70
C SER A 77 -1.28 8.61 1.04
N ARG A 78 -1.99 8.16 0.01
CA ARG A 78 -2.82 6.97 0.04
C ARG A 78 -2.30 5.84 -0.85
N THR A 79 -1.22 6.11 -1.60
CA THR A 79 -0.55 5.11 -2.46
C THR A 79 0.65 4.45 -1.79
N HIS A 80 1.25 5.10 -0.80
CA HIS A 80 2.46 4.62 -0.15
C HIS A 80 2.23 3.28 0.58
N PRO A 81 3.14 2.29 0.44
CA PRO A 81 3.00 0.97 1.10
C PRO A 81 2.86 1.03 2.62
N GLU A 82 3.41 2.07 3.26
CA GLU A 82 3.31 2.27 4.69
C GLU A 82 1.85 2.45 5.16
N LEU A 83 0.96 2.99 4.34
CA LEU A 83 -0.47 3.03 4.67
C LEU A 83 -1.02 1.61 4.87
N MET A 84 -0.70 0.68 3.97
CA MET A 84 -1.10 -0.72 4.09
C MET A 84 -0.58 -1.34 5.39
N ARG A 85 0.71 -1.12 5.71
CA ARG A 85 1.33 -1.59 6.95
C ARG A 85 0.57 -1.10 8.17
N ARG A 86 0.28 0.20 8.25
CA ARG A 86 -0.45 0.80 9.38
C ARG A 86 -1.89 0.31 9.49
N LEU A 87 -2.56 0.04 8.38
CA LEU A 87 -3.90 -0.55 8.40
C LEU A 87 -3.87 -1.97 8.97
N PHE A 88 -2.91 -2.79 8.57
CA PHE A 88 -2.75 -4.12 9.15
C PHE A 88 -2.39 -4.07 10.64
N GLU A 89 -1.53 -3.16 11.08
CA GLU A 89 -1.21 -2.96 12.51
C GLU A 89 -2.45 -2.61 13.34
N GLN A 90 -3.41 -1.87 12.77
CA GLN A 90 -4.66 -1.52 13.45
C GLN A 90 -5.64 -2.71 13.55
N GLU A 91 -5.68 -3.57 12.54
CA GLU A 91 -6.66 -4.65 12.43
C GLU A 91 -6.14 -6.00 12.98
N VAL A 92 -4.81 -6.17 13.10
CA VAL A 92 -4.16 -7.44 13.45
C VAL A 92 -3.29 -7.24 14.69
N PRO A 93 -3.81 -7.64 15.87
CA PRO A 93 -3.08 -7.52 17.15
C PRO A 93 -1.70 -8.16 17.10
N GLU A 94 -1.56 -9.31 16.44
CA GLU A 94 -0.32 -10.07 16.33
C GLU A 94 0.77 -9.31 15.55
N ILE A 95 0.39 -8.40 14.63
CA ILE A 95 1.31 -7.47 13.97
C ILE A 95 1.67 -6.33 14.91
N TYR A 96 0.71 -5.75 15.60
CA TYR A 96 0.94 -4.68 16.56
C TYR A 96 1.88 -5.10 17.70
N GLU A 97 1.72 -6.34 18.20
CA GLU A 97 2.56 -6.96 19.23
C GLU A 97 3.93 -7.42 18.70
N GLY A 98 4.12 -7.45 17.37
CA GLY A 98 5.36 -7.85 16.73
C GLY A 98 5.56 -9.36 16.58
N THR A 99 4.60 -10.21 16.98
CA THR A 99 4.67 -11.66 16.80
C THR A 99 4.59 -12.04 15.31
N VAL A 100 3.72 -11.35 14.56
CA VAL A 100 3.67 -11.42 13.10
C VAL A 100 4.33 -10.19 12.50
N GLN A 101 5.20 -10.41 11.52
CA GLN A 101 5.93 -9.36 10.83
C GLN A 101 5.52 -9.26 9.37
N ILE A 102 5.25 -8.05 8.89
CA ILE A 102 5.14 -7.77 7.45
C ILE A 102 6.56 -7.63 6.89
N LYS A 103 6.96 -8.59 6.07
CA LYS A 103 8.30 -8.65 5.45
C LYS A 103 8.40 -7.81 4.20
N SER A 104 7.36 -7.83 3.36
CA SER A 104 7.30 -6.98 2.16
C SER A 104 5.88 -6.67 1.75
N ILE A 105 5.71 -5.60 0.98
CA ILE A 105 4.45 -5.18 0.38
C ILE A 105 4.73 -4.81 -1.08
N ALA A 106 4.09 -5.52 -2.00
CA ALA A 106 4.01 -5.15 -3.41
C ALA A 106 2.61 -4.59 -3.67
N ARG A 107 2.53 -3.32 -4.09
CA ARG A 107 1.26 -2.59 -4.15
C ARG A 107 1.03 -1.92 -5.49
N GLU A 108 -0.12 -2.17 -6.09
CA GLU A 108 -0.71 -1.40 -7.17
C GLU A 108 -1.93 -0.66 -6.60
N PRO A 109 -1.76 0.61 -6.17
CA PRO A 109 -2.77 1.35 -5.43
C PRO A 109 -4.11 1.44 -6.15
N GLY A 110 -5.19 1.07 -5.47
CA GLY A 110 -6.54 1.05 -6.02
C GLY A 110 -6.87 -0.19 -6.87
N GLN A 111 -5.92 -1.08 -7.09
CA GLN A 111 -6.12 -2.30 -7.89
C GLN A 111 -5.90 -3.56 -7.06
N ARG A 112 -4.64 -3.92 -6.80
CA ARG A 112 -4.27 -5.14 -6.10
C ARG A 112 -2.96 -4.99 -5.36
N SER A 113 -2.86 -5.66 -4.21
CA SER A 113 -1.64 -5.69 -3.40
C SER A 113 -1.38 -7.09 -2.88
N LYS A 114 -0.10 -7.40 -2.69
CA LYS A 114 0.36 -8.61 -1.98
C LYS A 114 1.16 -8.20 -0.75
N VAL A 115 0.81 -8.79 0.38
CA VAL A 115 1.44 -8.53 1.68
C VAL A 115 2.06 -9.83 2.17
N ALA A 116 3.39 -9.87 2.22
CA ALA A 116 4.13 -11.02 2.69
C ALA A 116 4.34 -10.94 4.20
N VAL A 117 3.91 -11.95 4.91
CA VAL A 117 3.94 -12.03 6.38
C VAL A 117 4.72 -13.24 6.87
N HIS A 118 5.33 -13.10 8.03
CA HIS A 118 6.10 -14.13 8.71
C HIS A 118 5.78 -14.11 10.19
N SER A 119 5.70 -15.27 10.84
CA SER A 119 5.54 -15.39 12.29
C SER A 119 6.87 -15.70 12.96
N LEU A 120 7.10 -15.08 14.11
CA LEU A 120 8.21 -15.43 15.02
C LEU A 120 7.85 -16.62 15.93
N ASP A 121 6.56 -16.99 16.02
CA ASP A 121 6.09 -18.19 16.73
C ASP A 121 5.66 -19.23 15.68
N ASP A 122 6.38 -20.35 15.62
CA ASP A 122 6.14 -21.45 14.67
C ASP A 122 4.75 -22.10 14.82
N ARG A 123 4.07 -21.89 15.96
CA ARG A 123 2.72 -22.39 16.21
C ARG A 123 1.62 -21.49 15.68
N LEU A 124 1.97 -20.26 15.26
CA LEU A 124 1.02 -19.28 14.79
C LEU A 124 1.04 -19.21 13.26
N ASP A 125 -0.10 -19.43 12.63
CA ASP A 125 -0.30 -19.16 11.20
C ASP A 125 -0.40 -17.64 10.96
N PRO A 126 0.64 -16.99 10.37
CA PRO A 126 0.64 -15.55 10.16
C PRO A 126 -0.37 -15.11 9.09
N VAL A 127 -0.65 -15.95 8.10
CA VAL A 127 -1.64 -15.65 7.05
C VAL A 127 -3.04 -15.69 7.65
N GLY A 128 -3.36 -16.75 8.40
CA GLY A 128 -4.63 -16.88 9.10
C GLY A 128 -4.88 -15.72 10.09
N ALA A 129 -3.86 -15.29 10.83
CA ALA A 129 -3.93 -14.14 11.73
C ALA A 129 -4.30 -12.84 10.99
N CYS A 130 -3.67 -12.57 9.86
CA CYS A 130 -3.93 -11.38 9.05
C CYS A 130 -5.29 -11.42 8.34
N VAL A 131 -5.71 -12.59 7.87
CA VAL A 131 -7.02 -12.78 7.22
C VAL A 131 -8.14 -12.62 8.26
N GLY A 132 -7.95 -13.18 9.44
CA GLY A 132 -8.91 -13.13 10.55
C GLY A 132 -10.13 -14.03 10.35
N PRO A 133 -11.02 -14.13 11.36
CA PRO A 133 -12.20 -14.96 11.30
C PRO A 133 -13.09 -14.61 10.11
N LYS A 134 -13.33 -15.59 9.24
CA LYS A 134 -14.12 -15.40 7.98
C LYS A 134 -13.61 -14.24 7.12
N GLY A 135 -12.34 -13.90 7.20
CA GLY A 135 -11.74 -12.80 6.44
C GLY A 135 -12.08 -11.39 6.96
N SER A 136 -12.50 -11.25 8.20
CA SER A 136 -12.95 -9.95 8.75
C SER A 136 -11.87 -8.88 8.77
N ARG A 137 -10.64 -9.25 9.16
CA ARG A 137 -9.53 -8.30 9.29
C ARG A 137 -9.06 -7.79 7.91
N VAL A 138 -8.80 -8.70 6.97
CA VAL A 138 -8.40 -8.28 5.61
C VAL A 138 -9.51 -7.49 4.91
N ARG A 139 -10.80 -7.82 5.14
CA ARG A 139 -11.91 -7.03 4.58
C ARG A 139 -12.01 -5.63 5.17
N ALA A 140 -11.65 -5.42 6.44
CA ALA A 140 -11.58 -4.09 7.02
C ALA A 140 -10.51 -3.24 6.33
N VAL A 141 -9.33 -3.81 6.07
CA VAL A 141 -8.26 -3.15 5.29
C VAL A 141 -8.73 -2.84 3.86
N VAL A 142 -9.31 -3.82 3.15
CA VAL A 142 -9.86 -3.65 1.79
C VAL A 142 -10.94 -2.55 1.76
N GLY A 143 -11.81 -2.50 2.77
CA GLY A 143 -12.85 -1.47 2.90
C GLY A 143 -12.28 -0.07 3.03
N GLU A 144 -11.23 0.12 3.86
CA GLU A 144 -10.53 1.41 3.99
C GLU A 144 -9.85 1.83 2.68
N LEU A 145 -9.29 0.87 1.94
CA LEU A 145 -8.64 1.08 0.64
C LEU A 145 -9.64 1.08 -0.54
N ARG A 146 -10.93 1.19 -0.24
CA ARG A 146 -12.02 1.33 -1.22
C ARG A 146 -12.10 0.23 -2.27
N GLY A 147 -11.81 -0.99 -1.86
CA GLY A 147 -11.94 -2.18 -2.69
C GLY A 147 -10.64 -2.60 -3.40
N GLU A 148 -9.50 -1.99 -3.06
CA GLU A 148 -8.19 -2.52 -3.46
C GLU A 148 -8.05 -3.96 -2.96
N ARG A 149 -7.84 -4.91 -3.87
CA ARG A 149 -7.73 -6.33 -3.50
C ARG A 149 -6.41 -6.56 -2.75
N VAL A 150 -6.47 -7.26 -1.62
CA VAL A 150 -5.30 -7.54 -0.79
C VAL A 150 -5.16 -9.03 -0.61
N ASP A 151 -4.07 -9.58 -1.12
CA ASP A 151 -3.67 -10.98 -0.90
C ASP A 151 -2.59 -11.02 0.17
N VAL A 152 -2.83 -11.80 1.22
CA VAL A 152 -1.83 -12.08 2.26
C VAL A 152 -1.13 -13.38 1.90
N ILE A 153 0.20 -13.36 1.83
CA ILE A 153 1.02 -14.50 1.46
C ILE A 153 2.06 -14.82 2.54
N LEU A 154 2.43 -16.09 2.65
CA LEU A 154 3.50 -16.50 3.54
C LEU A 154 4.86 -16.11 2.96
N TRP A 155 5.63 -15.34 3.72
CA TRP A 155 7.02 -15.07 3.40
C TRP A 155 7.89 -16.28 3.72
N ASP A 156 8.89 -16.54 2.91
CA ASP A 156 9.90 -17.57 3.14
C ASP A 156 11.28 -17.02 2.84
N ALA A 157 12.30 -17.54 3.55
CA ALA A 157 13.70 -17.19 3.33
C ALA A 157 14.26 -17.79 2.04
N ASP A 158 13.71 -18.93 1.60
CA ASP A 158 14.01 -19.51 0.28
C ASP A 158 13.27 -18.72 -0.81
N PRO A 159 13.99 -18.04 -1.73
CA PRO A 159 13.38 -17.25 -2.78
C PRO A 159 12.44 -18.08 -3.68
N ALA A 160 12.75 -19.35 -3.93
CA ALA A 160 11.91 -20.20 -4.77
C ALA A 160 10.57 -20.52 -4.11
N VAL A 161 10.58 -20.80 -2.80
CA VAL A 161 9.38 -21.01 -2.00
C VAL A 161 8.57 -19.70 -1.90
N TYR A 162 9.25 -18.58 -1.65
CA TYR A 162 8.60 -17.28 -1.56
C TYR A 162 7.89 -16.88 -2.86
N VAL A 163 8.55 -17.07 -4.02
CA VAL A 163 7.94 -16.83 -5.34
C VAL A 163 6.73 -17.73 -5.55
N ALA A 164 6.82 -19.02 -5.21
CA ALA A 164 5.69 -19.94 -5.30
C ALA A 164 4.52 -19.49 -4.44
N ASN A 165 4.77 -19.08 -3.20
CA ASN A 165 3.73 -18.52 -2.29
C ASN A 165 3.11 -17.26 -2.85
N ALA A 166 3.91 -16.39 -3.48
CA ALA A 166 3.44 -15.14 -4.08
C ALA A 166 2.51 -15.36 -5.28
N LEU A 167 2.58 -16.49 -5.95
CA LEU A 167 1.72 -16.86 -7.06
C LEU A 167 0.42 -17.55 -6.63
N SER A 168 0.25 -17.82 -5.33
CA SER A 168 -1.03 -18.34 -4.83
C SER A 168 -2.23 -17.50 -5.34
N PRO A 169 -3.34 -18.14 -5.79
CA PRO A 169 -3.69 -19.55 -5.64
C PRO A 169 -3.19 -20.50 -6.74
N ALA A 170 -2.38 -20.03 -7.71
CA ALA A 170 -1.83 -20.88 -8.76
C ALA A 170 -0.95 -21.98 -8.16
N LYS A 171 -1.08 -23.20 -8.70
CA LYS A 171 -0.24 -24.33 -8.32
C LYS A 171 1.06 -24.30 -9.12
N VAL A 172 2.14 -23.95 -8.46
CA VAL A 172 3.47 -23.89 -9.07
C VAL A 172 4.11 -25.28 -9.07
N THR A 173 4.59 -25.73 -10.23
CA THR A 173 5.31 -27.01 -10.36
C THR A 173 6.79 -26.85 -10.01
N ARG A 174 7.40 -25.76 -10.47
CA ARG A 174 8.81 -25.48 -10.26
C ARG A 174 9.13 -24.00 -10.37
N VAL A 175 10.05 -23.54 -9.52
CA VAL A 175 10.65 -22.19 -9.60
C VAL A 175 12.14 -22.34 -9.86
N LEU A 176 12.66 -21.54 -10.78
CA LEU A 176 14.09 -21.43 -11.10
C LEU A 176 14.52 -20.00 -10.79
N ILE A 177 15.46 -19.84 -9.86
CA ILE A 177 15.98 -18.53 -9.47
C ILE A 177 17.36 -18.32 -10.09
N ASP A 178 17.56 -17.16 -10.70
CA ASP A 178 18.84 -16.63 -11.14
C ASP A 178 19.08 -15.31 -10.39
N GLU A 179 19.81 -15.37 -9.30
CA GLU A 179 20.07 -14.21 -8.43
C GLU A 179 20.92 -13.15 -9.13
N GLU A 180 21.86 -13.56 -9.99
CA GLU A 180 22.74 -12.62 -10.71
C GLU A 180 21.93 -11.73 -11.68
N LYS A 181 20.90 -12.30 -12.29
CA LYS A 181 20.03 -11.58 -13.24
C LYS A 181 18.77 -11.02 -12.61
N ALA A 182 18.57 -11.20 -11.29
CA ALA A 182 17.33 -10.89 -10.60
C ALA A 182 16.08 -11.45 -11.35
N TYR A 183 16.17 -12.70 -11.80
CA TYR A 183 15.16 -13.35 -12.63
C TYR A 183 14.62 -14.60 -11.93
N ALA A 184 13.31 -14.81 -12.03
CA ALA A 184 12.63 -16.01 -11.57
C ALA A 184 11.81 -16.62 -12.72
N GLY A 185 12.19 -17.82 -13.16
CA GLY A 185 11.42 -18.62 -14.10
C GLY A 185 10.45 -19.53 -13.35
N VAL A 186 9.15 -19.47 -13.65
CA VAL A 186 8.13 -20.28 -12.98
C VAL A 186 7.45 -21.19 -13.98
N ILE A 187 7.32 -22.46 -13.61
CA ILE A 187 6.63 -23.48 -14.39
C ILE A 187 5.32 -23.80 -13.67
N VAL A 188 4.21 -23.58 -14.36
CA VAL A 188 2.86 -23.93 -13.90
C VAL A 188 2.17 -24.83 -14.93
N PRO A 189 1.20 -25.68 -14.54
CA PRO A 189 0.35 -26.38 -15.48
C PRO A 189 -0.43 -25.42 -16.36
N ASP A 190 -0.78 -25.82 -17.59
CA ASP A 190 -1.47 -24.96 -18.56
C ASP A 190 -2.80 -24.42 -18.05
N ASP A 191 -3.52 -25.18 -17.24
CA ASP A 191 -4.76 -24.78 -16.60
C ASP A 191 -4.60 -23.75 -15.48
N GLN A 192 -3.36 -23.50 -15.03
CA GLN A 192 -3.02 -22.54 -13.97
C GLN A 192 -2.45 -21.21 -14.51
N LEU A 193 -2.14 -21.13 -15.81
CA LEU A 193 -1.53 -19.92 -16.42
C LEU A 193 -2.36 -18.64 -16.21
N SER A 194 -3.68 -18.74 -16.19
CA SER A 194 -4.56 -17.59 -15.97
C SER A 194 -4.62 -17.14 -14.50
N LEU A 195 -4.11 -17.96 -13.57
CA LEU A 195 -4.09 -17.70 -12.13
C LEU A 195 -2.72 -17.21 -11.66
N ALA A 196 -1.65 -17.57 -12.37
CA ALA A 196 -0.29 -17.15 -12.13
C ALA A 196 -0.03 -15.76 -12.73
#